data_e6e4cd8fecadf5edb059977160dd2ef5
#
_entry.id   e6e4cd8fecadf5edb059977160dd2ef5
#
_cell.length_a   1.000
_cell.length_b   1.000
_cell.length_c   1.000
_cell.angle_alpha   90.00
_cell.angle_beta   90.00
_cell.angle_gamma   90.00
#
_symmetry.space_group_name_H-M   'P 1'
#
loop_
_entity.id
_entity.type
_entity.pdbx_description
1 polymer ?
#
loop_
_entity_poly.entity_id
_entity_poly.type
_entity_poly.pdbx_seq_one_letter_code
_entity_poly.pdbx_strand_id
1 'polypeptide(L)'
;RDNYMSNKENNKPVQITELVLRDGHQSLFATRMRIDDMLPIAEKLDKIGYWSMESWGGATFDACIRFLGEDPWERIREIKKVMPNTPQQMLLRAQNLLGYRHYSDDVVRKFVDRCADNGVGVLRIFDAMNDTRNLKTAIDQTVKVGQHAQGTISYTVSPVHTTELWIEMAKKIEDMGAHSLCIKDMAGLLQPYVAYDLVKKLKKAIDIPIQLHAHATTGLSTACIIKAVEAGIDRVDTCIGSMSMTYSHSATNSVVSILEASPRKTGLDLKKLEEIDQYFKPIRAKYAKFEGSLKGVDSRILTSQVPGGMLTNMESQLKEQNALDKMDEVLLEIPRVRKDLGYIPLVTPTSQIVGTQSVLNVLTGERYKTITRESAGILKGEYGSAPAPVNKELQERVLEGAEAITCRPADNIEPELDVLESEFDKLVLEKGIRVADEKIDDLLTYALFPQVGIKFLENRDNPDFFEPVPQAPISSSTSEEDEGIYTVSFKGQSYTVNVSAGGTIKSVGTSSDTSELSSEDSQVSSEPLVNGKEDISAPLSGTIWKILVSPNQNVKKGDTLLILEAMKMETEIKATQSGVVLNVGVKEGDAVTVGQLLLSLG
;
A
#
# COMPACT_ATOMS: atom_id res chain seq x y z
N ARG A 1 8.37 -20.48 -43.70
CA ARG A 1 7.17 -20.49 -42.82
C ARG A 1 7.41 -19.68 -41.54
N ASP A 2 8.59 -19.77 -40.91
CA ASP A 2 8.91 -19.09 -39.64
C ASP A 2 8.98 -17.55 -39.73
N ASN A 3 9.46 -17.03 -40.88
CA ASN A 3 9.47 -15.57 -41.09
C ASN A 3 8.07 -14.95 -41.35
N TYR A 4 7.10 -15.73 -41.80
CA TYR A 4 5.75 -15.21 -42.11
C TYR A 4 4.84 -15.24 -40.88
N MET A 5 5.05 -16.18 -39.94
CA MET A 5 4.37 -16.22 -38.63
C MET A 5 4.90 -15.13 -37.71
N SER A 6 6.22 -14.91 -37.66
CA SER A 6 6.84 -13.85 -36.83
C SER A 6 6.36 -12.42 -37.22
N ASN A 7 6.09 -12.18 -38.52
CA ASN A 7 5.57 -10.88 -38.98
C ASN A 7 4.09 -10.63 -38.63
N LYS A 8 3.26 -11.66 -38.50
CA LYS A 8 1.85 -11.48 -38.09
C LYS A 8 1.68 -11.23 -36.60
N GLU A 9 2.48 -11.86 -35.75
CA GLU A 9 2.46 -11.61 -34.30
C GLU A 9 3.03 -10.24 -33.95
N ASN A 10 4.05 -9.77 -34.65
CA ASN A 10 4.64 -8.44 -34.46
C ASN A 10 3.70 -7.28 -34.86
N ASN A 11 2.56 -7.54 -35.50
CA ASN A 11 1.61 -6.50 -35.95
C ASN A 11 0.30 -6.47 -35.15
N LYS A 12 0.16 -7.27 -34.08
CA LYS A 12 -1.03 -7.19 -33.21
C LYS A 12 -1.02 -5.86 -32.43
N PRO A 13 -2.13 -5.14 -32.36
CA PRO A 13 -2.25 -3.94 -31.54
C PRO A 13 -1.87 -4.23 -30.07
N VAL A 14 -1.17 -3.30 -29.45
CA VAL A 14 -0.95 -3.33 -28.00
C VAL A 14 -2.25 -2.95 -27.29
N GLN A 15 -2.65 -3.75 -26.33
CA GLN A 15 -3.82 -3.48 -25.51
C GLN A 15 -3.43 -2.68 -24.25
N ILE A 16 -4.32 -1.82 -23.80
CA ILE A 16 -4.11 -0.97 -22.62
C ILE A 16 -5.05 -1.37 -21.49
N THR A 17 -4.49 -1.49 -20.29
CA THR A 17 -5.23 -1.41 -19.03
C THR A 17 -5.11 0.00 -18.49
N GLU A 18 -6.23 0.65 -18.24
CA GLU A 18 -6.29 1.97 -17.62
C GLU A 18 -6.35 1.84 -16.10
N LEU A 19 -5.54 2.62 -15.40
CA LEU A 19 -5.36 2.52 -13.95
C LEU A 19 -6.00 3.67 -13.15
N VAL A 20 -6.67 4.61 -13.79
CA VAL A 20 -7.15 5.84 -13.15
C VAL A 20 -8.10 5.59 -11.99
N LEU A 21 -8.91 4.53 -12.04
CA LEU A 21 -9.91 4.23 -11.00
C LEU A 21 -9.36 3.43 -9.81
N ARG A 22 -8.10 2.98 -9.84
CA ARG A 22 -7.46 2.31 -8.72
C ARG A 22 -6.03 2.81 -8.48
N ASP A 23 -5.01 2.31 -9.22
CA ASP A 23 -3.59 2.55 -8.91
C ASP A 23 -3.18 4.02 -9.15
N GLY A 24 -3.77 4.67 -10.13
CA GLY A 24 -3.51 6.09 -10.40
C GLY A 24 -3.79 6.95 -9.17
N HIS A 25 -5.01 6.91 -8.64
CA HIS A 25 -5.37 7.70 -7.45
C HIS A 25 -4.85 7.11 -6.14
N GLN A 26 -4.60 5.80 -6.07
CA GLN A 26 -3.92 5.20 -4.93
C GLN A 26 -2.53 5.79 -4.77
N SER A 27 -1.78 5.89 -5.86
CA SER A 27 -0.41 6.37 -5.87
C SER A 27 -0.30 7.88 -5.66
N LEU A 28 -1.26 8.65 -6.18
CA LEU A 28 -1.25 10.11 -6.07
C LEU A 28 -1.90 10.64 -4.79
N PHE A 29 -3.03 10.06 -4.38
CA PHE A 29 -3.91 10.60 -3.34
C PHE A 29 -4.11 9.64 -2.16
N ALA A 30 -3.20 8.71 -1.94
CA ALA A 30 -3.34 7.70 -0.89
C ALA A 30 -4.74 7.05 -0.87
N THR A 31 -5.28 6.75 -2.07
CA THR A 31 -6.58 6.08 -2.28
C THR A 31 -7.81 6.91 -1.85
N ARG A 32 -7.71 8.25 -1.83
CA ARG A 32 -8.80 9.11 -1.31
C ARG A 32 -9.87 9.49 -2.34
N MET A 33 -9.72 9.14 -3.63
CA MET A 33 -10.72 9.49 -4.65
C MET A 33 -12.03 8.73 -4.40
N ARG A 34 -13.13 9.49 -4.28
CA ARG A 34 -14.46 8.98 -3.97
C ARG A 34 -15.18 8.47 -5.23
N ILE A 35 -16.12 7.56 -5.03
CA ILE A 35 -16.92 6.99 -6.12
C ILE A 35 -17.70 8.06 -6.88
N ASP A 36 -18.18 9.10 -6.21
CA ASP A 36 -18.93 10.22 -6.82
C ASP A 36 -18.10 10.98 -7.85
N ASP A 37 -16.77 10.96 -7.76
CA ASP A 37 -15.86 11.55 -8.74
C ASP A 37 -15.49 10.55 -9.87
N MET A 38 -15.88 9.29 -9.76
CA MET A 38 -15.61 8.24 -10.75
C MET A 38 -16.80 7.97 -11.67
N LEU A 39 -18.00 7.86 -11.08
CA LEU A 39 -19.21 7.48 -11.83
C LEU A 39 -19.55 8.44 -12.99
N PRO A 40 -19.43 9.77 -12.86
CA PRO A 40 -19.80 10.68 -13.94
C PRO A 40 -19.01 10.52 -15.24
N ILE A 41 -17.77 10.01 -15.16
CA ILE A 41 -16.90 9.80 -16.33
C ILE A 41 -16.88 8.34 -16.81
N ALA A 42 -17.41 7.42 -15.99
CA ALA A 42 -17.28 5.97 -16.18
C ALA A 42 -17.86 5.50 -17.53
N GLU A 43 -19.00 6.04 -17.97
CA GLU A 43 -19.58 5.69 -19.28
C GLU A 43 -18.67 6.08 -20.45
N LYS A 44 -17.94 7.19 -20.36
CA LYS A 44 -16.97 7.59 -21.38
C LYS A 44 -15.74 6.67 -21.35
N LEU A 45 -15.25 6.31 -20.15
CA LEU A 45 -14.16 5.35 -19.99
C LEU A 45 -14.51 3.99 -20.60
N ASP A 46 -15.75 3.50 -20.41
CA ASP A 46 -16.22 2.23 -20.96
C ASP A 46 -16.23 2.17 -22.50
N LYS A 47 -16.31 3.33 -23.16
CA LYS A 47 -16.38 3.46 -24.65
C LYS A 47 -15.02 3.68 -25.32
N ILE A 48 -13.93 3.70 -24.55
CA ILE A 48 -12.57 3.90 -25.10
C ILE A 48 -12.08 2.65 -25.82
N GLY A 49 -12.38 1.47 -25.31
CA GLY A 49 -11.87 0.19 -25.84
C GLY A 49 -10.64 -0.32 -25.10
N TYR A 50 -10.50 0.02 -23.82
CA TYR A 50 -9.48 -0.58 -22.96
C TYR A 50 -9.65 -2.10 -22.84
N TRP A 51 -8.55 -2.81 -22.68
CA TRP A 51 -8.58 -4.24 -22.40
C TRP A 51 -9.21 -4.53 -21.03
N SER A 52 -8.87 -3.73 -20.03
CA SER A 52 -9.48 -3.74 -18.71
C SER A 52 -9.36 -2.36 -18.06
N MET A 53 -10.19 -2.12 -17.05
CA MET A 53 -10.11 -0.99 -16.13
C MET A 53 -9.74 -1.51 -14.75
N GLU A 54 -8.59 -1.10 -14.22
CA GLU A 54 -8.25 -1.42 -12.84
C GLU A 54 -9.00 -0.46 -11.90
N SER A 55 -9.93 -1.00 -11.13
CA SER A 55 -10.90 -0.24 -10.34
C SER A 55 -10.96 -0.65 -8.87
N TRP A 56 -10.33 -1.79 -8.50
CA TRP A 56 -10.46 -2.33 -7.16
C TRP A 56 -9.18 -3.05 -6.68
N GLY A 57 -9.07 -3.24 -5.34
CA GLY A 57 -7.92 -3.89 -4.70
C GLY A 57 -7.87 -3.61 -3.21
N GLY A 58 -6.83 -4.13 -2.54
CA GLY A 58 -6.71 -4.08 -1.08
C GLY A 58 -6.68 -2.67 -0.49
N ALA A 59 -5.89 -1.77 -1.07
CA ALA A 59 -5.84 -0.39 -0.57
C ALA A 59 -7.14 0.37 -0.83
N THR A 60 -7.85 0.08 -1.93
CA THR A 60 -9.18 0.64 -2.21
C THR A 60 -10.18 0.19 -1.15
N PHE A 61 -10.20 -1.12 -0.86
CA PHE A 61 -11.06 -1.69 0.16
C PHE A 61 -10.80 -1.06 1.53
N ASP A 62 -9.54 -1.03 1.99
CA ASP A 62 -9.15 -0.42 3.26
C ASP A 62 -9.51 1.07 3.33
N ALA A 63 -9.25 1.84 2.26
CA ALA A 63 -9.59 3.26 2.23
C ALA A 63 -11.10 3.51 2.29
N CYS A 64 -11.92 2.68 1.62
CA CYS A 64 -13.37 2.77 1.67
C CYS A 64 -13.88 2.66 3.10
N ILE A 65 -13.48 1.62 3.83
CA ILE A 65 -13.99 1.34 5.18
C ILE A 65 -13.33 2.19 6.28
N ARG A 66 -12.09 2.66 6.07
CA ARG A 66 -11.31 3.41 7.07
C ARG A 66 -11.54 4.91 6.99
N PHE A 67 -11.65 5.46 5.79
CA PHE A 67 -11.59 6.90 5.56
C PHE A 67 -12.80 7.45 4.82
N LEU A 68 -13.32 6.72 3.82
CA LEU A 68 -14.32 7.27 2.91
C LEU A 68 -15.75 7.05 3.38
N GLY A 69 -16.01 6.04 4.22
CA GLY A 69 -17.38 5.63 4.56
C GLY A 69 -18.14 5.05 3.37
N GLU A 70 -17.42 4.48 2.40
CA GLU A 70 -18.00 3.82 1.24
C GLU A 70 -17.97 2.30 1.43
N ASP A 71 -19.06 1.62 1.06
CA ASP A 71 -19.05 0.15 1.02
C ASP A 71 -18.20 -0.32 -0.17
N PRO A 72 -17.09 -1.06 0.07
CA PRO A 72 -16.19 -1.46 -1.00
C PRO A 72 -16.83 -2.44 -1.99
N TRP A 73 -17.78 -3.25 -1.56
CA TRP A 73 -18.51 -4.19 -2.43
C TRP A 73 -19.54 -3.46 -3.30
N GLU A 74 -20.27 -2.50 -2.72
CA GLU A 74 -21.16 -1.64 -3.49
C GLU A 74 -20.39 -0.81 -4.52
N ARG A 75 -19.24 -0.27 -4.15
CA ARG A 75 -18.36 0.50 -5.05
C ARG A 75 -18.05 -0.25 -6.33
N ILE A 76 -17.64 -1.51 -6.26
CA ILE A 76 -17.32 -2.29 -7.47
C ILE A 76 -18.59 -2.63 -8.26
N ARG A 77 -19.72 -2.90 -7.62
CA ARG A 77 -21.01 -3.13 -8.28
C ARG A 77 -21.47 -1.91 -9.07
N GLU A 78 -21.41 -0.72 -8.47
CA GLU A 78 -21.80 0.54 -9.13
C GLU A 78 -20.89 0.88 -10.30
N ILE A 79 -19.57 0.71 -10.17
CA ILE A 79 -18.64 0.87 -11.31
C ILE A 79 -18.98 -0.11 -12.42
N LYS A 80 -19.17 -1.40 -12.10
CA LYS A 80 -19.52 -2.43 -13.12
C LYS A 80 -20.83 -2.13 -13.82
N LYS A 81 -21.83 -1.61 -13.13
CA LYS A 81 -23.13 -1.23 -13.68
C LYS A 81 -23.02 -0.15 -14.76
N VAL A 82 -22.16 0.86 -14.55
CA VAL A 82 -21.97 1.97 -15.51
C VAL A 82 -20.89 1.67 -16.55
N MET A 83 -20.06 0.65 -16.34
CA MET A 83 -19.02 0.17 -17.25
C MET A 83 -19.23 -1.30 -17.63
N PRO A 84 -20.32 -1.64 -18.32
CA PRO A 84 -20.65 -3.04 -18.62
C PRO A 84 -19.70 -3.72 -19.62
N ASN A 85 -19.07 -2.96 -20.53
CA ASN A 85 -18.28 -3.51 -21.64
C ASN A 85 -16.81 -3.73 -21.27
N THR A 86 -16.24 -2.87 -20.42
CA THR A 86 -14.84 -2.96 -19.99
C THR A 86 -14.71 -3.89 -18.78
N PRO A 87 -13.93 -4.98 -18.86
CA PRO A 87 -13.68 -5.85 -17.71
C PRO A 87 -13.10 -5.07 -16.54
N GLN A 88 -13.70 -5.19 -15.35
CA GLN A 88 -13.17 -4.59 -14.14
C GLN A 88 -12.03 -5.45 -13.62
N GLN A 89 -10.89 -4.84 -13.34
CA GLN A 89 -9.70 -5.51 -12.83
C GLN A 89 -9.45 -5.17 -11.38
N MET A 90 -9.07 -6.16 -10.59
CA MET A 90 -8.57 -5.97 -9.23
C MET A 90 -7.14 -6.46 -9.05
N LEU A 91 -6.44 -5.86 -8.09
CA LEU A 91 -5.17 -6.36 -7.58
C LEU A 91 -5.40 -7.21 -6.32
N LEU A 92 -5.00 -8.49 -6.38
CA LEU A 92 -5.17 -9.47 -5.32
C LEU A 92 -3.81 -9.99 -4.82
N ARG A 93 -3.59 -9.94 -3.51
CA ARG A 93 -2.35 -10.44 -2.87
C ARG A 93 -2.44 -11.94 -2.58
N ALA A 94 -2.70 -12.74 -3.61
CA ALA A 94 -2.76 -14.20 -3.52
C ALA A 94 -3.35 -14.70 -2.18
N GLN A 95 -2.59 -15.48 -1.40
CA GLN A 95 -3.02 -16.06 -0.12
C GLN A 95 -3.25 -15.01 0.98
N ASN A 96 -2.70 -13.81 0.86
CA ASN A 96 -2.96 -12.70 1.78
C ASN A 96 -4.27 -11.95 1.45
N LEU A 97 -4.92 -12.22 0.34
CA LEU A 97 -6.09 -11.51 -0.15
C LEU A 97 -5.89 -9.99 -0.16
N LEU A 98 -6.48 -9.28 0.79
CA LEU A 98 -6.32 -7.84 0.98
C LEU A 98 -5.57 -7.49 2.27
N GLY A 99 -5.25 -8.51 3.10
CA GLY A 99 -4.66 -8.37 4.42
C GLY A 99 -3.13 -8.50 4.43
N TYR A 100 -2.62 -8.69 5.64
CA TYR A 100 -1.18 -8.78 5.94
C TYR A 100 -0.74 -10.18 6.39
N ARG A 101 -1.68 -11.12 6.60
CA ARG A 101 -1.42 -12.53 6.91
C ARG A 101 -1.89 -13.44 5.79
N HIS A 102 -1.50 -14.68 5.79
CA HIS A 102 -2.13 -15.71 4.96
C HIS A 102 -3.49 -16.10 5.56
N TYR A 103 -4.45 -16.37 4.69
CA TYR A 103 -5.76 -16.91 5.01
C TYR A 103 -5.83 -18.38 4.60
N SER A 104 -6.75 -19.13 5.19
CA SER A 104 -7.05 -20.49 4.77
C SER A 104 -7.61 -20.55 3.34
N ASP A 105 -7.49 -21.69 2.70
CA ASP A 105 -7.91 -21.87 1.31
C ASP A 105 -9.43 -21.67 1.10
N ASP A 106 -10.25 -21.98 2.09
CA ASP A 106 -11.72 -21.78 2.03
C ASP A 106 -12.08 -20.29 2.01
N VAL A 107 -11.40 -19.47 2.82
CA VAL A 107 -11.58 -18.00 2.82
C VAL A 107 -11.11 -17.41 1.49
N VAL A 108 -9.96 -17.85 0.95
CA VAL A 108 -9.46 -17.39 -0.35
C VAL A 108 -10.45 -17.72 -1.46
N ARG A 109 -10.96 -18.95 -1.50
CA ARG A 109 -11.95 -19.36 -2.52
C ARG A 109 -13.24 -18.55 -2.41
N LYS A 110 -13.76 -18.39 -1.19
CA LYS A 110 -14.98 -17.60 -0.96
C LYS A 110 -14.80 -16.14 -1.38
N PHE A 111 -13.66 -15.54 -1.08
CA PHE A 111 -13.37 -14.17 -1.49
C PHE A 111 -13.32 -14.02 -3.02
N VAL A 112 -12.68 -14.95 -3.73
CA VAL A 112 -12.63 -14.94 -5.21
C VAL A 112 -14.03 -15.13 -5.81
N ASP A 113 -14.86 -16.03 -5.24
CA ASP A 113 -16.25 -16.19 -5.66
C ASP A 113 -17.01 -14.86 -5.55
N ARG A 114 -16.89 -14.18 -4.41
CA ARG A 114 -17.56 -12.89 -4.19
C ARG A 114 -17.03 -11.78 -5.10
N CYS A 115 -15.74 -11.77 -5.42
CA CYS A 115 -15.19 -10.85 -6.41
C CYS A 115 -15.86 -11.03 -7.78
N ALA A 116 -16.00 -12.27 -8.24
CA ALA A 116 -16.65 -12.59 -9.51
C ALA A 116 -18.12 -12.17 -9.51
N ASP A 117 -18.87 -12.53 -8.45
CA ASP A 117 -20.29 -12.20 -8.30
C ASP A 117 -20.54 -10.68 -8.27
N ASN A 118 -19.60 -9.90 -7.71
CA ASN A 118 -19.67 -8.45 -7.64
C ASN A 118 -19.13 -7.72 -8.88
N GLY A 119 -18.73 -8.47 -9.93
CA GLY A 119 -18.43 -7.91 -11.25
C GLY A 119 -16.95 -7.74 -11.60
N VAL A 120 -16.03 -8.30 -10.80
CA VAL A 120 -14.61 -8.35 -11.14
C VAL A 120 -14.37 -9.37 -12.26
N GLY A 121 -13.85 -8.92 -13.41
CA GLY A 121 -13.60 -9.76 -14.58
C GLY A 121 -12.15 -10.19 -14.72
N VAL A 122 -11.21 -9.48 -14.11
CA VAL A 122 -9.77 -9.79 -14.13
C VAL A 122 -9.20 -9.72 -12.73
N LEU A 123 -8.65 -10.83 -12.25
CA LEU A 123 -7.93 -10.87 -10.98
C LEU A 123 -6.42 -10.91 -11.27
N ARG A 124 -5.72 -9.81 -10.96
CA ARG A 124 -4.26 -9.71 -11.01
C ARG A 124 -3.71 -10.22 -9.69
N ILE A 125 -3.18 -11.44 -9.69
CA ILE A 125 -2.80 -12.21 -8.51
C ILE A 125 -1.29 -12.17 -8.36
N PHE A 126 -0.80 -11.63 -7.24
CA PHE A 126 0.63 -11.57 -6.93
C PHE A 126 0.93 -12.07 -5.52
N ASP A 127 2.15 -12.53 -5.32
CA ASP A 127 2.71 -12.85 -4.00
C ASP A 127 3.87 -11.91 -3.66
N ALA A 128 3.89 -11.42 -2.43
CA ALA A 128 4.90 -10.46 -2.01
C ALA A 128 6.31 -11.07 -1.84
N MET A 129 6.38 -12.38 -1.62
CA MET A 129 7.65 -13.13 -1.55
C MET A 129 8.11 -13.63 -2.92
N ASN A 130 7.24 -13.58 -3.95
CA ASN A 130 7.38 -14.30 -5.22
C ASN A 130 7.40 -15.83 -5.04
N ASP A 131 6.81 -16.33 -3.98
CA ASP A 131 6.60 -17.76 -3.81
C ASP A 131 5.37 -18.20 -4.63
N THR A 132 5.63 -18.81 -5.78
CA THR A 132 4.56 -19.21 -6.72
C THR A 132 3.55 -20.17 -6.11
N ARG A 133 3.89 -20.93 -5.05
CA ARG A 133 2.96 -21.83 -4.33
C ARG A 133 1.78 -21.07 -3.73
N ASN A 134 2.00 -19.83 -3.29
CA ASN A 134 0.96 -18.97 -2.71
C ASN A 134 -0.06 -18.47 -3.73
N LEU A 135 0.27 -18.50 -5.04
CA LEU A 135 -0.65 -18.07 -6.11
C LEU A 135 -1.73 -19.10 -6.42
N LYS A 136 -1.45 -20.39 -6.12
CA LYS A 136 -2.21 -21.53 -6.65
C LYS A 136 -3.71 -21.44 -6.35
N THR A 137 -4.12 -21.30 -5.11
CA THR A 137 -5.54 -21.34 -4.72
C THR A 137 -6.33 -20.20 -5.37
N ALA A 138 -5.75 -18.99 -5.42
CA ALA A 138 -6.40 -17.85 -6.04
C ALA A 138 -6.51 -18.00 -7.57
N ILE A 139 -5.47 -18.51 -8.25
CA ILE A 139 -5.51 -18.80 -9.69
C ILE A 139 -6.54 -19.89 -9.98
N ASP A 140 -6.47 -21.05 -9.29
CA ASP A 140 -7.40 -22.18 -9.47
C ASP A 140 -8.86 -21.73 -9.33
N GLN A 141 -9.16 -20.95 -8.29
CA GLN A 141 -10.53 -20.49 -8.05
C GLN A 141 -10.99 -19.46 -9.07
N THR A 142 -10.10 -18.53 -9.48
CA THR A 142 -10.42 -17.55 -10.52
C THR A 142 -10.77 -18.21 -11.85
N VAL A 143 -10.01 -19.23 -12.25
CA VAL A 143 -10.29 -20.04 -13.44
C VAL A 143 -11.62 -20.78 -13.29
N LYS A 144 -11.86 -21.39 -12.13
CA LYS A 144 -13.08 -22.16 -11.84
C LYS A 144 -14.35 -21.31 -11.93
N VAL A 145 -14.32 -20.05 -11.49
CA VAL A 145 -15.48 -19.14 -11.60
C VAL A 145 -15.58 -18.46 -12.97
N GLY A 146 -14.71 -18.82 -13.92
CA GLY A 146 -14.76 -18.34 -15.30
C GLY A 146 -14.22 -16.92 -15.50
N GLN A 147 -13.44 -16.38 -14.53
CA GLN A 147 -12.83 -15.06 -14.65
C GLN A 147 -11.38 -15.16 -15.14
N HIS A 148 -10.82 -14.03 -15.58
CA HIS A 148 -9.45 -13.97 -16.11
C HIS A 148 -8.43 -13.96 -14.96
N ALA A 149 -7.70 -15.05 -14.79
CA ALA A 149 -6.58 -15.15 -13.86
C ALA A 149 -5.31 -14.57 -14.49
N GLN A 150 -4.80 -13.47 -13.96
CA GLN A 150 -3.51 -12.92 -14.35
C GLN A 150 -2.49 -13.15 -13.23
N GLY A 151 -1.60 -14.13 -13.45
CA GLY A 151 -0.49 -14.38 -12.52
C GLY A 151 0.58 -13.30 -12.66
N THR A 152 1.25 -12.95 -11.56
CA THR A 152 2.11 -11.77 -11.52
C THR A 152 3.47 -12.08 -10.94
N ILE A 153 4.51 -11.56 -11.58
CA ILE A 153 5.87 -11.49 -11.06
C ILE A 153 6.05 -10.11 -10.42
N SER A 154 6.34 -10.06 -9.12
CA SER A 154 6.77 -8.84 -8.43
C SER A 154 8.22 -8.53 -8.80
N TYR A 155 8.42 -7.73 -9.86
CA TYR A 155 9.73 -7.44 -10.40
C TYR A 155 10.56 -6.63 -9.41
N THR A 156 11.81 -7.03 -9.23
CA THR A 156 12.79 -6.32 -8.40
C THR A 156 14.21 -6.64 -8.89
N VAL A 157 15.18 -5.93 -8.35
CA VAL A 157 16.60 -6.08 -8.67
C VAL A 157 17.36 -6.48 -7.41
N SER A 158 18.17 -7.52 -7.51
CA SER A 158 19.12 -7.95 -6.48
C SER A 158 20.11 -8.96 -7.08
N PRO A 159 21.16 -9.38 -6.36
CA PRO A 159 22.09 -10.41 -6.86
C PRO A 159 21.45 -11.75 -7.19
N VAL A 160 20.25 -12.06 -6.64
CA VAL A 160 19.56 -13.35 -6.84
C VAL A 160 18.42 -13.28 -7.85
N HIS A 161 17.94 -12.08 -8.21
CA HIS A 161 16.86 -11.90 -9.16
C HIS A 161 17.38 -11.83 -10.59
N THR A 162 17.59 -13.02 -11.20
CA THR A 162 18.09 -13.16 -12.56
C THR A 162 16.96 -13.31 -13.58
N THR A 163 17.26 -13.15 -14.85
CA THR A 163 16.28 -13.38 -15.94
C THR A 163 15.77 -14.83 -15.94
N GLU A 164 16.64 -15.78 -15.62
CA GLU A 164 16.31 -17.21 -15.55
C GLU A 164 15.28 -17.49 -14.46
N LEU A 165 15.41 -16.84 -13.29
CA LEU A 165 14.41 -16.91 -12.22
C LEU A 165 13.04 -16.41 -12.70
N TRP A 166 13.00 -15.27 -13.41
CA TRP A 166 11.75 -14.73 -13.96
C TRP A 166 11.10 -15.67 -14.98
N ILE A 167 11.90 -16.32 -15.82
CA ILE A 167 11.39 -17.30 -16.79
C ILE A 167 10.85 -18.55 -16.08
N GLU A 168 11.53 -19.04 -15.06
CA GLU A 168 11.07 -20.19 -14.28
C GLU A 168 9.73 -19.88 -13.58
N MET A 169 9.61 -18.72 -12.96
CA MET A 169 8.36 -18.28 -12.34
C MET A 169 7.23 -18.15 -13.36
N ALA A 170 7.51 -17.57 -14.53
CA ALA A 170 6.53 -17.41 -15.60
C ALA A 170 5.97 -18.76 -16.08
N LYS A 171 6.82 -19.77 -16.25
CA LYS A 171 6.41 -21.14 -16.60
C LYS A 171 5.53 -21.76 -15.51
N LYS A 172 5.93 -21.65 -14.24
CA LYS A 172 5.11 -22.13 -13.11
C LYS A 172 3.73 -21.48 -13.07
N ILE A 173 3.65 -20.17 -13.36
CA ILE A 173 2.37 -19.42 -13.42
C ILE A 173 1.51 -19.92 -14.59
N GLU A 174 2.10 -20.15 -15.76
CA GLU A 174 1.40 -20.73 -16.91
C GLU A 174 0.92 -22.16 -16.61
N ASP A 175 1.76 -23.01 -16.02
CA ASP A 175 1.43 -24.39 -15.63
C ASP A 175 0.29 -24.45 -14.59
N MET A 176 0.08 -23.38 -13.79
CA MET A 176 -1.08 -23.26 -12.89
C MET A 176 -2.38 -22.93 -13.62
N GLY A 177 -2.35 -22.71 -14.94
CA GLY A 177 -3.52 -22.36 -15.75
C GLY A 177 -3.86 -20.87 -15.75
N ALA A 178 -2.94 -19.98 -15.39
CA ALA A 178 -3.15 -18.54 -15.54
C ALA A 178 -3.39 -18.17 -17.01
N HIS A 179 -4.30 -17.22 -17.25
CA HIS A 179 -4.66 -16.76 -18.59
C HIS A 179 -3.69 -15.72 -19.16
N SER A 180 -2.91 -15.06 -18.31
CA SER A 180 -1.85 -14.13 -18.68
C SER A 180 -0.85 -13.91 -17.56
N LEU A 181 0.34 -13.40 -17.92
CA LEU A 181 1.40 -13.02 -16.99
C LEU A 181 1.51 -11.51 -16.90
N CYS A 182 1.67 -10.96 -15.69
CA CYS A 182 2.02 -9.56 -15.47
C CYS A 182 3.45 -9.43 -14.91
N ILE A 183 4.27 -8.60 -15.53
CA ILE A 183 5.54 -8.11 -14.96
C ILE A 183 5.19 -6.84 -14.20
N LYS A 184 5.25 -6.89 -12.86
CA LYS A 184 4.85 -5.77 -11.99
C LYS A 184 6.06 -5.08 -11.37
N ASP A 185 6.43 -3.93 -11.92
CA ASP A 185 7.51 -3.08 -11.44
C ASP A 185 6.96 -1.92 -10.58
N MET A 186 6.79 -2.20 -9.29
CA MET A 186 6.27 -1.24 -8.29
C MET A 186 7.20 -0.06 -8.03
N ALA A 187 8.51 -0.27 -8.14
CA ALA A 187 9.51 0.72 -7.80
C ALA A 187 10.05 1.49 -9.01
N GLY A 188 9.66 1.11 -10.22
CA GLY A 188 10.20 1.69 -11.45
C GLY A 188 11.69 1.36 -11.67
N LEU A 189 12.11 0.15 -11.28
CA LEU A 189 13.51 -0.32 -11.38
C LEU A 189 13.83 -0.97 -12.71
N LEU A 190 12.84 -1.37 -13.47
CA LEU A 190 13.02 -2.02 -14.77
C LEU A 190 13.64 -1.03 -15.75
N GLN A 191 14.81 -1.38 -16.27
CA GLN A 191 15.50 -0.57 -17.26
C GLN A 191 14.97 -0.90 -18.68
N PRO A 192 14.90 0.07 -19.61
CA PRO A 192 14.28 -0.13 -20.93
C PRO A 192 14.86 -1.28 -21.74
N TYR A 193 16.18 -1.41 -21.79
CA TYR A 193 16.84 -2.50 -22.53
C TYR A 193 16.70 -3.86 -21.83
N VAL A 194 16.64 -3.87 -20.49
CA VAL A 194 16.33 -5.07 -19.72
C VAL A 194 14.87 -5.50 -19.96
N ALA A 195 13.94 -4.54 -20.05
CA ALA A 195 12.55 -4.82 -20.40
C ALA A 195 12.43 -5.50 -21.78
N TYR A 196 13.17 -4.98 -22.78
CA TYR A 196 13.23 -5.59 -24.10
C TYR A 196 13.70 -7.05 -24.06
N ASP A 197 14.84 -7.30 -23.40
CA ASP A 197 15.44 -8.65 -23.34
C ASP A 197 14.57 -9.62 -22.54
N LEU A 198 14.01 -9.17 -21.41
CA LEU A 198 13.12 -9.97 -20.56
C LEU A 198 11.86 -10.36 -21.32
N VAL A 199 11.14 -9.41 -21.92
CA VAL A 199 9.93 -9.67 -22.69
C VAL A 199 10.22 -10.62 -23.85
N LYS A 200 11.30 -10.39 -24.61
CA LYS A 200 11.70 -11.24 -25.73
C LYS A 200 11.99 -12.67 -25.32
N LYS A 201 12.62 -12.89 -24.15
CA LYS A 201 12.88 -14.23 -23.59
C LYS A 201 11.61 -14.87 -23.07
N LEU A 202 10.74 -14.13 -22.37
CA LEU A 202 9.46 -14.62 -21.87
C LEU A 202 8.53 -15.04 -23.02
N LYS A 203 8.42 -14.24 -24.09
CA LYS A 203 7.63 -14.58 -25.31
C LYS A 203 8.11 -15.86 -26.02
N LYS A 204 9.32 -16.31 -25.75
CA LYS A 204 9.84 -17.62 -26.23
C LYS A 204 9.61 -18.76 -25.26
N ALA A 205 9.38 -18.45 -23.99
CA ALA A 205 9.34 -19.41 -22.90
C ALA A 205 7.93 -19.82 -22.49
N ILE A 206 6.94 -18.95 -22.73
CA ILE A 206 5.52 -19.15 -22.38
C ILE A 206 4.62 -18.73 -23.55
N ASP A 207 3.42 -19.33 -23.65
CA ASP A 207 2.45 -19.08 -24.71
C ASP A 207 1.37 -18.05 -24.30
N ILE A 208 1.17 -17.84 -22.97
CA ILE A 208 0.16 -16.90 -22.48
C ILE A 208 0.57 -15.44 -22.71
N PRO A 209 -0.40 -14.52 -22.91
CA PRO A 209 -0.13 -13.09 -23.07
C PRO A 209 0.63 -12.48 -21.91
N ILE A 210 1.52 -11.52 -22.20
CA ILE A 210 2.35 -10.82 -21.22
C ILE A 210 1.92 -9.37 -21.12
N GLN A 211 1.85 -8.86 -19.89
CA GLN A 211 1.52 -7.48 -19.56
C GLN A 211 2.64 -6.82 -18.76
N LEU A 212 2.91 -5.53 -19.01
CA LEU A 212 3.84 -4.73 -18.23
C LEU A 212 3.08 -3.69 -17.41
N HIS A 213 3.31 -3.71 -16.10
CA HIS A 213 2.90 -2.70 -15.13
C HIS A 213 4.16 -2.05 -14.56
N ALA A 214 4.37 -0.75 -14.80
CA ALA A 214 5.56 -0.04 -14.35
C ALA A 214 5.23 1.35 -13.83
N HIS A 215 5.65 1.65 -12.59
CA HIS A 215 5.51 2.99 -12.02
C HIS A 215 6.48 3.99 -12.66
N ALA A 216 6.06 5.26 -12.74
CA ALA A 216 6.83 6.33 -13.38
C ALA A 216 7.79 7.06 -12.44
N THR A 217 7.90 6.64 -11.19
CA THR A 217 8.61 7.37 -10.12
C THR A 217 10.07 7.65 -10.46
N THR A 218 10.75 6.74 -11.17
CA THR A 218 12.14 6.90 -11.62
C THR A 218 12.28 7.58 -12.99
N GLY A 219 11.14 7.81 -13.70
CA GLY A 219 11.13 8.35 -15.06
C GLY A 219 11.36 7.33 -16.18
N LEU A 220 11.58 6.05 -15.86
CA LEU A 220 11.93 5.03 -16.86
C LEU A 220 10.73 4.37 -17.53
N SER A 221 9.52 4.42 -16.93
CA SER A 221 8.39 3.57 -17.29
C SER A 221 7.93 3.72 -18.75
N THR A 222 7.86 4.93 -19.31
CA THR A 222 7.48 5.14 -20.71
C THR A 222 8.47 4.51 -21.67
N ALA A 223 9.78 4.68 -21.42
CA ALA A 223 10.82 4.04 -22.22
C ALA A 223 10.76 2.50 -22.09
N CYS A 224 10.48 1.98 -20.90
CA CYS A 224 10.27 0.54 -20.69
C CYS A 224 9.09 0.01 -21.48
N ILE A 225 7.94 0.72 -21.48
CA ILE A 225 6.75 0.36 -22.27
C ILE A 225 7.13 0.28 -23.75
N ILE A 226 7.80 1.30 -24.31
CA ILE A 226 8.15 1.32 -25.73
C ILE A 226 9.10 0.14 -26.07
N LYS A 227 10.11 -0.12 -25.24
CA LYS A 227 11.01 -1.26 -25.45
C LYS A 227 10.33 -2.61 -25.29
N ALA A 228 9.39 -2.74 -24.37
CA ALA A 228 8.57 -3.94 -24.24
C ALA A 228 7.66 -4.15 -25.46
N VAL A 229 7.08 -3.09 -26.02
CA VAL A 229 6.27 -3.14 -27.26
C VAL A 229 7.12 -3.59 -28.44
N GLU A 230 8.33 -3.05 -28.60
CA GLU A 230 9.29 -3.50 -29.63
C GLU A 230 9.66 -5.00 -29.46
N ALA A 231 9.72 -5.50 -28.23
CA ALA A 231 10.00 -6.90 -27.92
C ALA A 231 8.81 -7.86 -28.11
N GLY A 232 7.60 -7.32 -28.34
CA GLY A 232 6.40 -8.12 -28.61
C GLY A 232 5.44 -8.29 -27.44
N ILE A 233 5.49 -7.45 -26.42
CA ILE A 233 4.54 -7.51 -25.28
C ILE A 233 3.09 -7.34 -25.76
N ASP A 234 2.13 -7.99 -25.11
CA ASP A 234 0.74 -7.98 -25.54
C ASP A 234 -0.05 -6.80 -24.94
N ARG A 235 0.24 -6.44 -23.68
CA ARG A 235 -0.51 -5.43 -22.92
C ARG A 235 0.41 -4.56 -22.09
N VAL A 236 -0.03 -3.33 -21.84
CA VAL A 236 0.66 -2.38 -20.96
C VAL A 236 -0.33 -1.64 -20.08
N ASP A 237 0.12 -1.29 -18.89
CA ASP A 237 -0.64 -0.45 -17.96
C ASP A 237 -0.25 1.01 -18.14
N THR A 238 -1.26 1.88 -18.16
CA THR A 238 -1.08 3.33 -18.23
C THR A 238 -2.14 4.04 -17.39
N CYS A 239 -1.97 5.32 -17.16
CA CYS A 239 -2.94 6.14 -16.47
C CYS A 239 -3.20 7.41 -17.27
N ILE A 240 -4.46 7.86 -17.34
CA ILE A 240 -4.85 9.08 -18.07
C ILE A 240 -3.94 10.26 -17.72
N GLY A 241 -3.63 11.13 -18.68
CA GLY A 241 -2.58 12.14 -18.58
C GLY A 241 -2.56 12.96 -17.30
N SER A 242 -3.69 13.54 -16.92
CA SER A 242 -3.82 14.34 -15.70
C SER A 242 -3.59 13.55 -14.39
N MET A 243 -3.74 12.23 -14.41
CA MET A 243 -3.57 11.34 -13.25
C MET A 243 -2.31 10.46 -13.37
N SER A 244 -1.41 10.81 -14.27
CA SER A 244 -0.19 10.07 -14.59
C SER A 244 1.06 10.66 -13.93
N MET A 245 2.20 10.01 -14.16
CA MET A 245 3.55 10.41 -13.77
C MET A 245 3.77 10.50 -12.26
N THR A 246 4.90 11.01 -11.83
CA THR A 246 5.35 11.04 -10.43
C THR A 246 5.27 9.67 -9.77
N TYR A 247 4.42 9.46 -8.78
CA TYR A 247 4.20 8.15 -8.14
C TYR A 247 3.31 7.20 -8.95
N SER A 248 2.55 7.73 -9.94
CA SER A 248 1.62 6.96 -10.76
C SER A 248 2.35 6.28 -11.95
N HIS A 249 1.73 6.25 -13.11
CA HIS A 249 2.17 5.48 -14.28
C HIS A 249 2.39 6.39 -15.48
N SER A 250 2.89 5.82 -16.58
CA SER A 250 3.02 6.54 -17.85
C SER A 250 1.67 7.04 -18.35
N ALA A 251 1.66 8.23 -18.94
CA ALA A 251 0.44 8.84 -19.45
C ALA A 251 -0.15 8.05 -20.63
N THR A 252 -1.43 7.64 -20.53
CA THR A 252 -2.15 6.93 -21.60
C THR A 252 -2.12 7.72 -22.89
N ASN A 253 -2.45 9.01 -22.84
CA ASN A 253 -2.44 9.91 -24.00
C ASN A 253 -1.08 9.92 -24.71
N SER A 254 0.02 10.00 -23.95
CA SER A 254 1.37 10.02 -24.50
C SER A 254 1.76 8.68 -25.12
N VAL A 255 1.48 7.55 -24.44
CA VAL A 255 1.79 6.21 -24.95
C VAL A 255 1.01 5.92 -26.23
N VAL A 256 -0.28 6.26 -26.28
CA VAL A 256 -1.11 6.11 -27.48
C VAL A 256 -0.54 6.94 -28.64
N SER A 257 -0.19 8.19 -28.39
CA SER A 257 0.42 9.09 -29.40
C SER A 257 1.77 8.58 -29.91
N ILE A 258 2.66 8.09 -29.02
CA ILE A 258 3.96 7.52 -29.40
C ILE A 258 3.77 6.29 -30.30
N LEU A 259 2.79 5.46 -30.01
CA LEU A 259 2.55 4.21 -30.74
C LEU A 259 1.74 4.39 -32.02
N GLU A 260 1.20 5.57 -32.34
CA GLU A 260 0.35 5.80 -33.52
C GLU A 260 1.07 5.48 -34.84
N ALA A 261 2.35 5.78 -34.91
CA ALA A 261 3.19 5.46 -36.09
C ALA A 261 3.78 4.02 -36.04
N SER A 262 3.50 3.27 -34.96
CA SER A 262 3.98 1.90 -34.79
C SER A 262 3.09 0.90 -35.55
N PRO A 263 3.63 -0.21 -36.07
CA PRO A 263 2.83 -1.31 -36.58
C PRO A 263 1.95 -1.95 -35.48
N ARG A 264 2.24 -1.65 -34.21
CA ARG A 264 1.53 -2.15 -33.03
C ARG A 264 0.68 -1.08 -32.35
N LYS A 265 0.17 -0.09 -33.08
CA LYS A 265 -0.67 0.97 -32.55
C LYS A 265 -1.87 0.44 -31.76
N THR A 266 -2.24 1.15 -30.72
CA THR A 266 -3.30 0.72 -29.79
C THR A 266 -4.71 0.75 -30.41
N GLY A 267 -4.93 1.66 -31.37
CA GLY A 267 -6.25 1.92 -31.96
C GLY A 267 -7.18 2.76 -31.08
N LEU A 268 -6.72 3.27 -29.93
CA LEU A 268 -7.51 4.14 -29.07
C LEU A 268 -7.59 5.56 -29.64
N ASP A 269 -8.75 6.21 -29.49
CA ASP A 269 -9.03 7.56 -29.98
C ASP A 269 -8.47 8.62 -29.03
N LEU A 270 -7.41 9.33 -29.47
CA LEU A 270 -6.73 10.35 -28.68
C LEU A 270 -7.64 11.52 -28.27
N LYS A 271 -8.65 11.87 -29.10
CA LYS A 271 -9.59 12.96 -28.77
C LYS A 271 -10.50 12.57 -27.61
N LYS A 272 -10.99 11.33 -27.61
CA LYS A 272 -11.79 10.82 -26.49
C LYS A 272 -10.96 10.72 -25.21
N LEU A 273 -9.69 10.34 -25.32
CA LEU A 273 -8.76 10.33 -24.17
C LEU A 273 -8.53 11.75 -23.63
N GLU A 274 -8.44 12.76 -24.49
CA GLU A 274 -8.30 14.16 -24.06
C GLU A 274 -9.55 14.65 -23.32
N GLU A 275 -10.75 14.27 -23.73
CA GLU A 275 -11.98 14.60 -22.99
C GLU A 275 -11.98 14.03 -21.57
N ILE A 276 -11.49 12.79 -21.39
CA ILE A 276 -11.34 12.15 -20.09
C ILE A 276 -10.25 12.86 -19.28
N ASP A 277 -9.15 13.21 -19.91
CA ASP A 277 -8.05 13.95 -19.28
C ASP A 277 -8.52 15.29 -18.71
N GLN A 278 -9.30 16.04 -19.46
CA GLN A 278 -9.87 17.31 -19.01
C GLN A 278 -10.81 17.14 -17.80
N TYR A 279 -11.57 16.04 -17.75
CA TYR A 279 -12.40 15.74 -16.59
C TYR A 279 -11.58 15.54 -15.31
N PHE A 280 -10.45 14.82 -15.37
CA PHE A 280 -9.66 14.51 -14.17
C PHE A 280 -8.75 15.67 -13.71
N LYS A 281 -8.49 16.71 -14.51
CA LYS A 281 -7.70 17.87 -14.09
C LYS A 281 -8.25 18.56 -12.83
N PRO A 282 -9.52 18.99 -12.77
CA PRO A 282 -10.10 19.55 -11.56
C PRO A 282 -10.22 18.52 -10.42
N ILE A 283 -10.42 17.24 -10.73
CA ILE A 283 -10.42 16.18 -9.72
C ILE A 283 -9.05 16.08 -9.04
N ARG A 284 -7.95 16.09 -9.80
CA ARG A 284 -6.59 16.10 -9.22
C ARG A 284 -6.39 17.31 -8.29
N ALA A 285 -6.84 18.49 -8.70
CA ALA A 285 -6.76 19.69 -7.87
C ALA A 285 -7.59 19.56 -6.57
N LYS A 286 -8.78 18.97 -6.63
CA LYS A 286 -9.64 18.69 -5.46
C LYS A 286 -8.94 17.83 -4.41
N TYR A 287 -8.15 16.85 -4.83
CA TYR A 287 -7.44 15.91 -3.95
C TYR A 287 -5.98 16.29 -3.68
N ALA A 288 -5.52 17.48 -4.10
CA ALA A 288 -4.11 17.90 -4.02
C ALA A 288 -3.51 17.84 -2.60
N LYS A 289 -4.33 18.01 -1.54
CA LYS A 289 -3.87 17.91 -0.14
C LYS A 289 -3.33 16.53 0.24
N PHE A 290 -3.70 15.49 -0.51
CA PHE A 290 -3.23 14.12 -0.30
C PHE A 290 -2.05 13.75 -1.22
N GLU A 291 -1.70 14.61 -2.17
CA GLU A 291 -0.62 14.35 -3.11
C GLU A 291 0.74 14.43 -2.42
N GLY A 292 1.58 13.42 -2.64
CA GLY A 292 2.94 13.40 -2.09
C GLY A 292 3.83 14.55 -2.58
N SER A 293 4.99 14.70 -1.95
CA SER A 293 5.92 15.81 -2.20
C SER A 293 6.63 15.76 -3.56
N LEU A 294 6.68 14.60 -4.21
CA LEU A 294 7.38 14.40 -5.49
C LEU A 294 6.72 15.18 -6.63
N LYS A 295 7.47 16.09 -7.24
CA LYS A 295 7.00 16.92 -8.38
C LYS A 295 7.65 16.55 -9.72
N GLY A 296 8.44 15.50 -9.79
CA GLY A 296 9.13 15.04 -10.99
C GLY A 296 9.46 13.56 -10.89
N VAL A 297 10.75 13.23 -10.93
CA VAL A 297 11.26 11.87 -10.76
C VAL A 297 12.15 11.79 -9.52
N ASP A 298 12.21 10.62 -8.89
CA ASP A 298 13.12 10.35 -7.78
C ASP A 298 14.19 9.35 -8.20
N SER A 299 15.38 9.85 -8.54
CA SER A 299 16.51 9.02 -8.95
C SER A 299 17.16 8.23 -7.78
N ARG A 300 16.90 8.61 -6.51
CA ARG A 300 17.41 7.87 -5.33
C ARG A 300 16.88 6.43 -5.33
N ILE A 301 15.69 6.20 -5.87
CA ILE A 301 15.08 4.88 -6.00
C ILE A 301 15.97 3.91 -6.81
N LEU A 302 16.66 4.41 -7.83
CA LEU A 302 17.54 3.58 -8.66
C LEU A 302 18.71 2.97 -7.87
N THR A 303 19.09 3.59 -6.76
CA THR A 303 20.15 3.13 -5.85
C THR A 303 19.61 2.47 -4.59
N SER A 304 18.63 3.07 -3.92
CA SER A 304 18.01 2.54 -2.70
C SER A 304 17.03 1.39 -2.97
N GLN A 305 16.49 1.30 -4.18
CA GLN A 305 15.47 0.31 -4.62
C GLN A 305 14.16 0.37 -3.83
N VAL A 306 13.87 1.50 -3.18
CA VAL A 306 12.68 1.72 -2.35
C VAL A 306 11.54 2.29 -3.19
N PRO A 307 10.34 1.65 -3.23
CA PRO A 307 9.19 2.16 -3.98
C PRO A 307 8.75 3.56 -3.51
N GLY A 308 8.29 4.40 -4.44
CA GLY A 308 7.90 5.79 -4.13
C GLY A 308 6.80 5.89 -3.06
N GLY A 309 5.79 5.02 -3.10
CA GLY A 309 4.75 4.97 -2.06
C GLY A 309 5.28 4.59 -0.68
N MET A 310 6.35 3.79 -0.62
CA MET A 310 7.04 3.48 0.63
C MET A 310 7.79 4.71 1.18
N LEU A 311 8.45 5.49 0.30
CA LEU A 311 9.15 6.72 0.69
C LEU A 311 8.19 7.71 1.34
N THR A 312 7.03 7.97 0.72
CA THR A 312 6.02 8.89 1.26
C THR A 312 5.49 8.43 2.63
N ASN A 313 5.25 7.13 2.78
CA ASN A 313 4.84 6.57 4.08
C ASN A 313 5.92 6.74 5.14
N MET A 314 7.19 6.48 4.80
CA MET A 314 8.32 6.64 5.72
C MET A 314 8.54 8.10 6.12
N GLU A 315 8.44 9.05 5.19
CA GLU A 315 8.49 10.48 5.51
C GLU A 315 7.42 10.86 6.54
N SER A 316 6.18 10.38 6.35
CA SER A 316 5.09 10.62 7.30
C SER A 316 5.37 9.97 8.66
N GLN A 317 5.83 8.73 8.67
CA GLN A 317 6.16 7.99 9.89
C GLN A 317 7.30 8.64 10.68
N LEU A 318 8.40 9.01 10.01
CA LEU A 318 9.52 9.70 10.65
C LEU A 318 9.12 11.09 11.16
N LYS A 319 8.23 11.78 10.45
CA LYS A 319 7.68 13.06 10.91
C LYS A 319 6.85 12.90 12.18
N GLU A 320 6.01 11.86 12.27
CA GLU A 320 5.24 11.53 13.48
C GLU A 320 6.15 11.20 14.68
N GLN A 321 7.34 10.64 14.41
CA GLN A 321 8.36 10.32 15.41
C GLN A 321 9.31 11.49 15.69
N ASN A 322 9.12 12.67 15.08
CA ASN A 322 10.05 13.82 15.12
C ASN A 322 11.50 13.46 14.71
N ALA A 323 11.65 12.52 13.79
CA ALA A 323 12.94 11.95 13.36
C ALA A 323 13.15 12.04 11.83
N LEU A 324 12.60 13.05 11.18
CA LEU A 324 12.71 13.24 9.73
C LEU A 324 14.18 13.40 9.26
N ASP A 325 15.04 13.91 10.12
CA ASP A 325 16.49 14.02 9.93
C ASP A 325 17.19 12.66 9.77
N LYS A 326 16.55 11.57 10.21
CA LYS A 326 17.05 10.19 10.09
C LYS A 326 16.71 9.51 8.75
N MET A 327 16.03 10.19 7.84
CA MET A 327 15.57 9.62 6.58
C MET A 327 16.70 8.97 5.77
N ASP A 328 17.84 9.62 5.66
CA ASP A 328 18.99 9.09 4.90
C ASP A 328 19.59 7.84 5.55
N GLU A 329 19.65 7.78 6.88
CA GLU A 329 20.10 6.60 7.63
C GLU A 329 19.14 5.41 7.38
N VAL A 330 17.84 5.66 7.40
CA VAL A 330 16.81 4.63 7.12
C VAL A 330 16.93 4.12 5.68
N LEU A 331 17.14 5.00 4.70
CA LEU A 331 17.33 4.61 3.31
C LEU A 331 18.58 3.72 3.11
N LEU A 332 19.63 3.92 3.88
CA LEU A 332 20.81 3.07 3.87
C LEU A 332 20.59 1.72 4.60
N GLU A 333 19.68 1.68 5.56
CA GLU A 333 19.37 0.46 6.33
C GLU A 333 18.42 -0.49 5.56
N ILE A 334 17.53 0.03 4.72
CA ILE A 334 16.57 -0.77 3.94
C ILE A 334 17.23 -1.89 3.11
N PRO A 335 18.28 -1.65 2.32
CA PRO A 335 18.96 -2.72 1.57
C PRO A 335 19.57 -3.80 2.49
N ARG A 336 20.00 -3.44 3.69
CA ARG A 336 20.58 -4.36 4.67
C ARG A 336 19.49 -5.26 5.27
N VAL A 337 18.38 -4.68 5.73
CA VAL A 337 17.23 -5.44 6.24
C VAL A 337 16.68 -6.34 5.13
N ARG A 338 16.55 -5.84 3.91
CA ARG A 338 16.11 -6.63 2.77
C ARG A 338 17.02 -7.84 2.50
N LYS A 339 18.34 -7.66 2.61
CA LYS A 339 19.32 -8.76 2.50
C LYS A 339 19.13 -9.78 3.62
N ASP A 340 18.99 -9.33 4.86
CA ASP A 340 18.80 -10.20 6.02
C ASP A 340 17.51 -11.03 5.91
N LEU A 341 16.48 -10.50 5.26
CA LEU A 341 15.22 -11.20 4.99
C LEU A 341 15.21 -11.98 3.65
N GLY A 342 16.38 -12.24 3.05
CA GLY A 342 16.51 -13.09 1.86
C GLY A 342 16.17 -12.39 0.53
N TYR A 343 16.45 -11.09 0.42
CA TYR A 343 16.23 -10.27 -0.78
C TYR A 343 14.78 -10.23 -1.28
N ILE A 344 13.81 -10.25 -0.37
CA ILE A 344 12.39 -10.17 -0.72
C ILE A 344 12.06 -8.93 -1.58
N PRO A 345 11.09 -9.00 -2.50
CA PRO A 345 10.61 -7.83 -3.23
C PRO A 345 10.03 -6.79 -2.28
N LEU A 346 10.13 -5.50 -2.65
CA LEU A 346 9.53 -4.40 -1.90
C LEU A 346 8.17 -4.04 -2.50
N VAL A 347 7.18 -4.87 -2.22
CA VAL A 347 5.76 -4.69 -2.55
C VAL A 347 4.94 -4.82 -1.27
N THR A 348 3.67 -4.41 -1.26
CA THR A 348 2.83 -4.61 -0.07
C THR A 348 2.54 -6.09 0.15
N PRO A 349 2.73 -6.68 1.36
CA PRO A 349 3.11 -6.03 2.63
C PRO A 349 4.63 -5.93 2.88
N THR A 350 5.49 -6.62 2.16
CA THR A 350 6.94 -6.74 2.43
C THR A 350 7.66 -5.39 2.45
N SER A 351 7.25 -4.43 1.62
CA SER A 351 7.80 -3.07 1.65
C SER A 351 7.57 -2.37 2.99
N GLN A 352 6.39 -2.54 3.58
CA GLN A 352 6.08 -1.99 4.91
C GLN A 352 6.87 -2.71 6.00
N ILE A 353 6.97 -4.04 5.93
CA ILE A 353 7.74 -4.85 6.88
C ILE A 353 9.20 -4.40 6.91
N VAL A 354 9.85 -4.34 5.75
CA VAL A 354 11.24 -3.89 5.63
C VAL A 354 11.39 -2.44 6.08
N GLY A 355 10.46 -1.56 5.69
CA GLY A 355 10.50 -0.15 6.08
C GLY A 355 10.41 0.04 7.58
N THR A 356 9.41 -0.55 8.22
CA THR A 356 9.22 -0.46 9.66
C THR A 356 10.40 -1.01 10.44
N GLN A 357 10.92 -2.19 10.04
CA GLN A 357 12.11 -2.75 10.68
C GLN A 357 13.35 -1.86 10.51
N SER A 358 13.50 -1.23 9.35
CA SER A 358 14.62 -0.30 9.10
C SER A 358 14.52 0.96 9.96
N VAL A 359 13.33 1.54 10.07
CA VAL A 359 13.07 2.68 10.98
C VAL A 359 13.38 2.31 12.42
N LEU A 360 12.91 1.15 12.89
CA LEU A 360 13.20 0.65 14.25
C LEU A 360 14.70 0.50 14.49
N ASN A 361 15.44 -0.12 13.56
CA ASN A 361 16.88 -0.32 13.68
C ASN A 361 17.62 1.02 13.85
N VAL A 362 17.21 2.04 13.11
CA VAL A 362 17.82 3.38 13.16
C VAL A 362 17.42 4.12 14.43
N LEU A 363 16.14 4.13 14.79
CA LEU A 363 15.66 4.88 15.97
C LEU A 363 16.16 4.29 17.28
N THR A 364 16.30 2.96 17.38
CA THR A 364 16.86 2.30 18.58
C THR A 364 18.37 2.37 18.67
N GLY A 365 19.06 2.77 17.59
CA GLY A 365 20.52 2.81 17.48
C GLY A 365 21.20 1.43 17.45
N GLU A 366 20.41 0.35 17.47
CA GLU A 366 20.91 -1.04 17.43
C GLU A 366 20.04 -1.87 16.50
N ARG A 367 20.68 -2.54 15.52
CA ARG A 367 19.99 -3.38 14.55
C ARG A 367 19.32 -4.57 15.24
N TYR A 368 18.02 -4.74 14.95
CA TYR A 368 17.21 -5.84 15.49
C TYR A 368 17.16 -5.92 17.02
N LYS A 369 17.38 -4.80 17.72
CA LYS A 369 17.09 -4.72 19.17
C LYS A 369 15.65 -5.13 19.43
N THR A 370 14.74 -4.64 18.60
CA THR A 370 13.34 -5.08 18.50
C THR A 370 13.10 -5.64 17.10
N ILE A 371 12.54 -6.85 17.01
CA ILE A 371 12.11 -7.47 15.75
C ILE A 371 10.59 -7.36 15.69
N THR A 372 10.05 -6.78 14.59
CA THR A 372 8.59 -6.73 14.41
C THR A 372 8.03 -8.15 14.24
N ARG A 373 6.76 -8.34 14.61
CA ARG A 373 6.07 -9.62 14.45
C ARG A 373 6.12 -10.11 13.01
N GLU A 374 5.93 -9.20 12.05
CA GLU A 374 5.93 -9.52 10.62
C GLU A 374 7.34 -9.85 10.12
N SER A 375 8.38 -9.15 10.59
CA SER A 375 9.77 -9.51 10.28
C SER A 375 10.12 -10.89 10.83
N ALA A 376 9.67 -11.19 12.05
CA ALA A 376 9.80 -12.52 12.63
C ALA A 376 9.03 -13.58 11.82
N GLY A 377 7.82 -13.25 11.35
CA GLY A 377 7.02 -14.13 10.50
C GLY A 377 7.72 -14.47 9.18
N ILE A 378 8.39 -13.51 8.52
CA ILE A 378 9.21 -13.79 7.33
C ILE A 378 10.36 -14.75 7.67
N LEU A 379 11.08 -14.51 8.76
CA LEU A 379 12.18 -15.37 9.20
C LEU A 379 11.71 -16.78 9.58
N LYS A 380 10.50 -16.93 10.10
CA LYS A 380 9.87 -18.23 10.41
C LYS A 380 9.31 -18.94 9.17
N GLY A 381 9.19 -18.26 8.02
CA GLY A 381 8.61 -18.81 6.80
C GLY A 381 7.08 -18.70 6.71
N GLU A 382 6.42 -17.93 7.58
CA GLU A 382 4.95 -17.74 7.60
C GLU A 382 4.40 -17.05 6.35
N TYR A 383 5.25 -16.33 5.60
CA TYR A 383 4.90 -15.66 4.33
C TYR A 383 5.28 -16.47 3.08
N GLY A 384 5.95 -17.61 3.25
CA GLY A 384 6.46 -18.42 2.17
C GLY A 384 7.98 -18.38 2.05
N SER A 385 8.48 -18.96 0.97
CA SER A 385 9.93 -19.07 0.71
C SER A 385 10.50 -17.73 0.23
N ALA A 386 11.53 -17.25 0.90
CA ALA A 386 12.28 -16.09 0.43
C ALA A 386 13.11 -16.45 -0.82
N PRO A 387 13.42 -15.49 -1.72
CA PRO A 387 14.24 -15.70 -2.92
C PRO A 387 15.67 -16.21 -2.65
N ALA A 388 16.21 -15.91 -1.46
CA ALA A 388 17.51 -16.39 -1.00
C ALA A 388 17.46 -16.75 0.49
N PRO A 389 18.49 -17.46 1.01
CA PRO A 389 18.57 -17.76 2.43
C PRO A 389 18.51 -16.48 3.28
N VAL A 390 17.70 -16.50 4.33
CA VAL A 390 17.61 -15.42 5.32
C VAL A 390 18.83 -15.43 6.24
N ASN A 391 19.02 -14.37 7.01
CA ASN A 391 20.05 -14.30 8.04
C ASN A 391 19.81 -15.37 9.12
N LYS A 392 20.72 -16.34 9.23
CA LYS A 392 20.58 -17.50 10.11
C LYS A 392 20.52 -17.13 11.60
N GLU A 393 21.36 -16.21 12.05
CA GLU A 393 21.39 -15.77 13.45
C GLU A 393 20.05 -15.14 13.86
N LEU A 394 19.48 -14.30 12.98
CA LEU A 394 18.15 -13.72 13.22
C LEU A 394 17.07 -14.79 13.18
N GLN A 395 17.16 -15.74 12.25
CA GLN A 395 16.20 -16.85 12.15
C GLN A 395 16.23 -17.73 13.42
N GLU A 396 17.40 -18.14 13.88
CA GLU A 396 17.57 -18.93 15.12
C GLU A 396 17.01 -18.17 16.33
N ARG A 397 17.24 -16.86 16.39
CA ARG A 397 16.73 -16.01 17.46
C ARG A 397 15.20 -15.98 17.52
N VAL A 398 14.51 -15.90 16.37
CA VAL A 398 13.02 -15.82 16.33
C VAL A 398 12.36 -17.19 16.39
N LEU A 399 13.06 -18.27 16.02
CA LEU A 399 12.55 -19.63 16.09
C LEU A 399 12.60 -20.21 17.50
N GLU A 400 13.49 -19.72 18.36
CA GLU A 400 13.63 -20.17 19.75
C GLU A 400 13.72 -21.71 19.89
N GLY A 401 14.33 -22.35 18.89
CA GLY A 401 14.48 -23.81 18.82
C GLY A 401 13.37 -24.54 18.03
N ALA A 402 12.37 -23.84 17.52
CA ALA A 402 11.39 -24.40 16.58
C ALA A 402 11.98 -24.55 15.16
N GLU A 403 11.29 -25.28 14.29
CA GLU A 403 11.66 -25.40 12.87
C GLU A 403 10.95 -24.33 12.02
N ALA A 404 11.65 -23.83 11.01
CA ALA A 404 11.06 -22.90 10.05
C ALA A 404 10.07 -23.62 9.13
N ILE A 405 9.01 -22.92 8.72
CA ILE A 405 8.02 -23.41 7.76
C ILE A 405 8.68 -23.46 6.39
N THR A 406 8.73 -24.65 5.78
CA THR A 406 9.30 -24.90 4.44
C THR A 406 8.26 -25.33 3.40
N CYS A 407 7.10 -25.81 3.84
CA CYS A 407 5.95 -26.07 2.98
C CYS A 407 5.25 -24.76 2.53
N ARG A 408 4.17 -24.86 1.75
CA ARG A 408 3.29 -23.73 1.51
C ARG A 408 2.63 -23.34 2.84
N PRO A 409 2.79 -22.08 3.32
CA PRO A 409 2.31 -21.73 4.66
C PRO A 409 0.83 -21.98 4.90
N ALA A 410 0.00 -21.79 3.87
CA ALA A 410 -1.44 -22.03 3.96
C ALA A 410 -1.82 -23.50 4.21
N ASP A 411 -0.92 -24.45 3.94
CA ASP A 411 -1.16 -25.86 4.24
C ASP A 411 -1.18 -26.16 5.75
N ASN A 412 -0.67 -25.22 6.57
CA ASN A 412 -0.69 -25.28 8.04
C ASN A 412 -1.86 -24.49 8.65
N ILE A 413 -2.73 -23.91 7.83
CA ILE A 413 -3.89 -23.13 8.29
C ILE A 413 -5.15 -23.98 8.11
N GLU A 414 -5.79 -24.32 9.22
CA GLU A 414 -7.08 -25.02 9.19
C GLU A 414 -8.16 -24.13 8.55
N PRO A 415 -9.22 -24.70 7.98
CA PRO A 415 -10.35 -23.93 7.47
C PRO A 415 -10.90 -22.94 8.48
N GLU A 416 -11.02 -21.68 8.10
CA GLU A 416 -11.38 -20.58 9.00
C GLU A 416 -12.80 -20.06 8.80
N LEU A 417 -13.45 -20.32 7.66
CA LEU A 417 -14.67 -19.62 7.25
C LEU A 417 -15.81 -19.80 8.26
N ASP A 418 -16.06 -21.04 8.70
CA ASP A 418 -17.16 -21.36 9.66
C ASP A 418 -16.90 -20.73 11.04
N VAL A 419 -15.64 -20.68 11.48
CA VAL A 419 -15.24 -20.03 12.74
C VAL A 419 -15.46 -18.54 12.66
N LEU A 420 -14.99 -17.92 11.58
CA LEU A 420 -15.17 -16.48 11.31
C LEU A 420 -16.64 -16.10 11.22
N GLU A 421 -17.49 -16.94 10.60
CA GLU A 421 -18.92 -16.71 10.54
C GLU A 421 -19.55 -16.75 11.93
N SER A 422 -19.20 -17.74 12.76
CA SER A 422 -19.70 -17.84 14.12
C SER A 422 -19.29 -16.66 15.00
N GLU A 423 -18.05 -16.18 14.85
CA GLU A 423 -17.55 -15.00 15.56
C GLU A 423 -18.26 -13.73 15.10
N PHE A 424 -18.42 -13.57 13.78
CA PHE A 424 -19.11 -12.43 13.19
C PHE A 424 -20.57 -12.36 13.65
N ASP A 425 -21.30 -13.48 13.66
CA ASP A 425 -22.69 -13.53 14.11
C ASP A 425 -22.85 -13.09 15.58
N LYS A 426 -21.93 -13.48 16.44
CA LYS A 426 -21.92 -13.02 17.84
C LYS A 426 -21.72 -11.51 17.92
N LEU A 427 -20.74 -10.97 17.18
CA LEU A 427 -20.46 -9.53 17.14
C LEU A 427 -21.65 -8.73 16.59
N VAL A 428 -22.30 -9.23 15.54
CA VAL A 428 -23.51 -8.61 14.96
C VAL A 428 -24.63 -8.50 16.01
N LEU A 429 -24.85 -9.57 16.78
CA LEU A 429 -25.87 -9.58 17.84
C LEU A 429 -25.49 -8.66 19.02
N GLU A 430 -24.23 -8.72 19.48
CA GLU A 430 -23.78 -7.94 20.63
C GLU A 430 -23.79 -6.43 20.36
N LYS A 431 -23.42 -6.03 19.13
CA LYS A 431 -23.26 -4.63 18.73
C LYS A 431 -24.48 -4.06 17.98
N GLY A 432 -25.47 -4.90 17.66
CA GLY A 432 -26.65 -4.50 16.90
C GLY A 432 -26.33 -4.02 15.49
N ILE A 433 -25.34 -4.64 14.84
CA ILE A 433 -24.88 -4.25 13.49
C ILE A 433 -25.95 -4.65 12.46
N ARG A 434 -26.33 -3.72 11.59
CA ARG A 434 -27.11 -3.99 10.41
C ARG A 434 -26.21 -4.57 9.32
N VAL A 435 -26.43 -5.83 8.96
CA VAL A 435 -25.70 -6.49 7.87
C VAL A 435 -26.26 -6.15 6.49
N ALA A 436 -25.42 -6.25 5.47
CA ALA A 436 -25.83 -6.12 4.07
C ALA A 436 -26.75 -7.26 3.64
N ASP A 437 -27.47 -7.09 2.51
CA ASP A 437 -28.32 -8.13 1.93
C ASP A 437 -27.55 -9.42 1.68
N GLU A 438 -26.30 -9.28 1.22
CA GLU A 438 -25.32 -10.35 1.10
C GLU A 438 -24.41 -10.37 2.35
N LYS A 439 -24.85 -11.00 3.42
CA LYS A 439 -24.13 -11.13 4.71
C LYS A 439 -22.66 -11.55 4.52
N ILE A 440 -22.37 -12.37 3.51
CA ILE A 440 -21.02 -12.86 3.23
C ILE A 440 -20.03 -11.74 2.88
N ASP A 441 -20.48 -10.65 2.28
CA ASP A 441 -19.65 -9.49 1.95
C ASP A 441 -19.19 -8.79 3.24
N ASP A 442 -20.09 -8.64 4.22
CA ASP A 442 -19.76 -8.07 5.54
C ASP A 442 -18.89 -9.02 6.38
N LEU A 443 -19.16 -10.34 6.31
CA LEU A 443 -18.31 -11.34 6.93
C LEU A 443 -16.86 -11.26 6.41
N LEU A 444 -16.69 -11.18 5.09
CA LEU A 444 -15.35 -11.04 4.49
C LEU A 444 -14.70 -9.69 4.83
N THR A 445 -15.49 -8.62 4.95
CA THR A 445 -15.00 -7.33 5.44
C THR A 445 -14.45 -7.44 6.87
N TYR A 446 -15.16 -8.13 7.76
CA TYR A 446 -14.70 -8.45 9.10
C TYR A 446 -13.45 -9.34 9.09
N ALA A 447 -13.49 -10.44 8.33
CA ALA A 447 -12.38 -11.40 8.27
C ALA A 447 -11.05 -10.78 7.83
N LEU A 448 -11.11 -9.87 6.87
CA LEU A 448 -9.95 -9.18 6.31
C LEU A 448 -9.47 -7.99 7.16
N PHE A 449 -10.39 -7.31 7.83
CA PHE A 449 -10.14 -6.10 8.62
C PHE A 449 -10.95 -6.13 9.93
N PRO A 450 -10.62 -7.01 10.90
CA PRO A 450 -11.49 -7.29 12.04
C PRO A 450 -11.92 -6.04 12.82
N GLN A 451 -11.00 -5.12 13.11
CA GLN A 451 -11.30 -3.91 13.88
C GLN A 451 -11.90 -2.81 13.03
N VAL A 452 -11.24 -2.49 11.91
CA VAL A 452 -11.67 -1.40 11.03
C VAL A 452 -12.99 -1.76 10.34
N GLY A 453 -13.12 -3.03 9.93
CA GLY A 453 -14.36 -3.55 9.33
C GLY A 453 -15.54 -3.43 10.28
N ILE A 454 -15.40 -3.86 11.54
CA ILE A 454 -16.48 -3.71 12.53
C ILE A 454 -16.82 -2.24 12.78
N LYS A 455 -15.82 -1.36 12.93
CA LYS A 455 -16.07 0.09 13.08
C LYS A 455 -16.82 0.67 11.88
N PHE A 456 -16.46 0.24 10.67
CA PHE A 456 -17.19 0.63 9.46
C PHE A 456 -18.63 0.14 9.49
N LEU A 457 -18.88 -1.15 9.81
CA LEU A 457 -20.21 -1.71 9.84
C LEU A 457 -21.11 -1.06 10.90
N GLU A 458 -20.55 -0.67 12.06
CA GLU A 458 -21.25 0.10 13.09
C GLU A 458 -21.61 1.53 12.64
N ASN A 459 -20.82 2.14 11.74
CA ASN A 459 -20.95 3.53 11.32
C ASN A 459 -21.28 3.70 9.83
N ARG A 460 -21.67 2.63 9.13
CA ARG A 460 -21.99 2.64 7.70
C ARG A 460 -22.94 3.78 7.29
N ASP A 461 -23.94 4.05 8.11
CA ASP A 461 -24.96 5.08 7.87
C ASP A 461 -24.62 6.44 8.53
N ASN A 462 -23.40 6.62 9.05
CA ASN A 462 -22.96 7.84 9.73
C ASN A 462 -21.79 8.51 8.97
N PRO A 463 -22.06 9.37 7.99
CA PRO A 463 -21.02 10.02 7.20
C PRO A 463 -20.08 10.93 8.01
N ASP A 464 -20.53 11.45 9.16
CA ASP A 464 -19.71 12.34 10.02
C ASP A 464 -18.60 11.58 10.76
N PHE A 465 -18.65 10.25 10.79
CA PHE A 465 -17.60 9.40 11.35
C PHE A 465 -16.36 9.33 10.44
N PHE A 466 -16.51 9.59 9.16
CA PHE A 466 -15.47 9.45 8.15
C PHE A 466 -14.87 10.79 7.73
N GLU A 467 -13.78 10.74 6.94
CA GLU A 467 -13.15 11.95 6.41
C GLU A 467 -14.14 12.76 5.55
N PRO A 468 -14.20 14.07 5.72
CA PRO A 468 -15.07 14.91 4.90
C PRO A 468 -14.64 14.90 3.42
N VAL A 469 -15.60 15.10 2.52
CA VAL A 469 -15.33 15.21 1.09
C VAL A 469 -14.41 16.41 0.84
N PRO A 470 -13.26 16.24 0.17
CA PRO A 470 -12.39 17.34 -0.17
C PRO A 470 -13.11 18.37 -1.05
N GLN A 471 -12.84 19.64 -0.81
CA GLN A 471 -13.33 20.71 -1.68
C GLN A 471 -12.20 21.13 -2.63
N ALA A 472 -12.56 21.47 -3.86
CA ALA A 472 -11.59 22.08 -4.76
C ALA A 472 -11.07 23.39 -4.15
N PRO A 473 -9.78 23.73 -4.32
CA PRO A 473 -9.28 25.03 -3.93
C PRO A 473 -10.17 26.08 -4.58
N ILE A 474 -10.71 26.98 -3.79
CA ILE A 474 -11.44 28.12 -4.32
C ILE A 474 -10.42 28.89 -5.16
N SER A 475 -10.54 28.82 -6.49
CA SER A 475 -9.78 29.72 -7.34
C SER A 475 -10.30 31.12 -7.02
N SER A 476 -9.52 31.87 -6.25
CA SER A 476 -9.76 33.29 -6.02
C SER A 476 -9.54 34.05 -7.35
N SER A 477 -10.48 33.87 -8.26
CA SER A 477 -10.68 34.78 -9.39
C SER A 477 -11.85 35.69 -9.04
N THR A 478 -11.65 36.55 -8.10
CA THR A 478 -12.39 37.78 -7.93
C THR A 478 -11.39 38.81 -7.44
N SER A 479 -11.12 39.74 -8.33
CA SER A 479 -10.58 41.04 -8.02
C SER A 479 -11.56 41.75 -7.13
N GLU A 480 -11.46 41.55 -5.81
CA GLU A 480 -11.88 42.51 -4.80
C GLU A 480 -10.62 42.87 -4.02
N GLU A 481 -10.37 44.16 -3.95
CA GLU A 481 -9.27 44.79 -3.23
C GLU A 481 -9.48 44.48 -1.72
N ASP A 482 -9.01 43.32 -1.28
CA ASP A 482 -8.95 43.04 0.15
C ASP A 482 -7.66 43.63 0.71
N GLU A 483 -7.78 44.78 1.33
CA GLU A 483 -6.80 45.26 2.30
C GLU A 483 -6.88 44.38 3.54
N GLY A 484 -5.93 43.45 3.67
CA GLY A 484 -5.84 42.53 4.80
C GLY A 484 -4.75 42.94 5.80
N ILE A 485 -5.07 42.95 7.08
CA ILE A 485 -4.09 43.09 8.16
C ILE A 485 -3.67 41.70 8.62
N TYR A 486 -2.38 41.36 8.44
CA TYR A 486 -1.79 40.07 8.81
C TYR A 486 -0.78 40.26 9.94
N THR A 487 -0.76 39.32 10.89
CA THR A 487 0.28 39.23 11.89
C THR A 487 1.32 38.21 11.47
N VAL A 488 2.54 38.62 11.19
CA VAL A 488 3.66 37.77 10.80
C VAL A 488 4.63 37.65 11.97
N SER A 489 4.88 36.44 12.45
CA SER A 489 5.86 36.17 13.51
C SER A 489 7.19 35.73 12.92
N PHE A 490 8.27 36.43 13.22
CA PHE A 490 9.61 36.10 12.80
C PHE A 490 10.59 36.21 13.96
N LYS A 491 11.33 35.17 14.28
CA LYS A 491 12.30 35.09 15.38
C LYS A 491 11.73 35.50 16.73
N GLY A 492 10.48 35.11 17.04
CA GLY A 492 9.83 35.42 18.31
C GLY A 492 9.26 36.85 18.43
N GLN A 493 9.33 37.65 17.37
CA GLN A 493 8.69 38.97 17.28
C GLN A 493 7.51 38.92 16.32
N SER A 494 6.40 39.54 16.70
CA SER A 494 5.19 39.62 15.87
C SER A 494 5.13 40.99 15.18
N TYR A 495 4.88 40.97 13.87
CA TYR A 495 4.75 42.16 13.03
C TYR A 495 3.34 42.18 12.44
N THR A 496 2.70 43.33 12.54
CA THR A 496 1.42 43.58 11.88
C THR A 496 1.72 44.15 10.48
N VAL A 497 1.29 43.41 9.44
CA VAL A 497 1.53 43.80 8.04
C VAL A 497 0.18 44.07 7.38
N ASN A 498 0.04 45.25 6.82
CA ASN A 498 -1.11 45.58 5.97
C ASN A 498 -0.73 45.30 4.52
N VAL A 499 -1.47 44.39 3.87
CA VAL A 499 -1.24 43.96 2.50
C VAL A 499 -2.37 44.50 1.63
N SER A 500 -2.01 45.30 0.62
CA SER A 500 -2.93 45.75 -0.43
C SER A 500 -2.40 45.34 -1.79
N ALA A 501 -3.28 45.05 -2.71
CA ALA A 501 -2.91 44.66 -4.08
C ALA A 501 -2.27 45.85 -4.82
N GLY A 502 -1.03 45.65 -5.35
CA GLY A 502 -0.36 46.60 -6.26
C GLY A 502 0.42 47.74 -5.58
N GLY A 503 0.70 47.66 -4.27
CA GLY A 503 1.44 48.71 -3.55
C GLY A 503 2.93 48.39 -3.33
N THR A 504 3.76 49.45 -3.16
CA THR A 504 5.13 49.38 -2.61
C THR A 504 5.12 49.45 -1.10
N ILE A 505 5.91 48.64 -0.39
CA ILE A 505 6.02 48.64 1.07
C ILE A 505 6.56 50.01 1.53
N LYS A 506 5.72 50.78 2.25
CA LYS A 506 6.07 52.15 2.69
C LYS A 506 6.61 52.25 4.11
N SER A 507 6.34 51.31 5.00
CA SER A 507 6.94 51.28 6.33
C SER A 507 6.70 49.96 7.07
N VAL A 508 7.61 49.59 7.98
CA VAL A 508 7.47 48.49 8.93
C VAL A 508 7.43 49.11 10.33
N GLY A 509 6.30 48.99 11.03
CA GLY A 509 6.16 49.43 12.40
C GLY A 509 6.31 48.26 13.39
N THR A 510 7.10 48.45 14.44
CA THR A 510 7.18 47.52 15.57
C THR A 510 6.22 47.96 16.66
N SER A 511 5.23 47.16 17.00
CA SER A 511 4.45 47.34 18.21
C SER A 511 5.11 46.54 19.34
N SER A 512 5.65 47.26 20.31
CA SER A 512 6.12 46.70 21.57
C SER A 512 4.98 46.70 22.58
N ASP A 513 4.26 45.62 22.70
CA ASP A 513 3.48 45.31 23.89
C ASP A 513 4.05 44.06 24.54
N THR A 514 4.86 44.32 25.55
CA THR A 514 5.35 43.31 26.51
C THR A 514 4.23 43.01 27.49
N SER A 515 3.59 41.87 27.33
CA SER A 515 2.89 41.20 28.43
C SER A 515 3.71 39.98 28.83
N GLU A 516 4.34 40.09 29.97
CA GLU A 516 5.01 39.02 30.70
C GLU A 516 3.98 37.92 30.99
N LEU A 517 4.20 36.74 30.42
CA LEU A 517 3.59 35.49 30.89
C LEU A 517 4.64 34.75 31.71
N SER A 518 4.40 34.77 33.01
CA SER A 518 5.14 34.04 34.03
C SER A 518 5.17 32.56 33.69
N SER A 519 6.38 32.03 33.58
CA SER A 519 6.67 30.60 33.60
C SER A 519 6.45 30.07 35.02
N GLU A 520 5.43 29.28 35.24
CA GLU A 520 5.35 28.40 36.40
C GLU A 520 6.19 27.16 36.17
N ASP A 521 7.29 27.11 36.89
CA ASP A 521 8.17 25.97 37.08
C ASP A 521 7.41 24.89 37.87
N SER A 522 6.95 23.84 37.22
CA SER A 522 6.47 22.66 37.91
C SER A 522 7.66 21.76 38.25
N GLN A 523 8.18 21.94 39.45
CA GLN A 523 9.11 21.00 40.08
C GLN A 523 8.44 19.62 40.18
N VAL A 524 8.93 18.65 39.42
CA VAL A 524 8.65 17.23 39.63
C VAL A 524 9.52 16.78 40.79
N SER A 525 8.89 16.51 41.92
CA SER A 525 9.52 15.87 43.09
C SER A 525 9.97 14.44 42.73
N SER A 526 11.26 14.22 42.81
CA SER A 526 11.87 12.89 42.76
C SER A 526 11.61 12.16 44.10
N GLU A 527 10.76 11.13 44.05
CA GLU A 527 10.71 10.12 45.09
C GLU A 527 11.82 9.08 44.90
N PRO A 528 12.33 8.42 45.98
CA PRO A 528 13.55 7.65 45.92
C PRO A 528 13.37 6.31 45.21
N LEU A 529 14.38 5.93 44.42
CA LEU A 529 14.56 4.65 43.73
C LEU A 529 14.39 3.46 44.70
N VAL A 530 13.34 2.68 44.48
CA VAL A 530 13.24 1.32 45.03
C VAL A 530 14.07 0.44 44.10
N ASN A 531 15.09 -0.20 44.63
CA ASN A 531 15.95 -1.16 43.92
C ASN A 531 15.09 -2.29 43.33
N GLY A 532 15.11 -2.44 41.99
CA GLY A 532 14.46 -3.55 41.29
C GLY A 532 13.35 -3.15 40.31
N LYS A 533 12.96 -1.90 40.25
CA LYS A 533 11.92 -1.42 39.31
C LYS A 533 12.50 -1.20 37.91
N GLU A 534 11.91 -1.83 36.91
CA GLU A 534 12.21 -1.58 35.52
C GLU A 534 10.98 -0.95 34.83
N ASP A 535 11.17 0.21 34.21
CA ASP A 535 10.16 0.92 33.48
C ASP A 535 10.23 0.56 32.00
N ILE A 536 9.14 0.03 31.47
CA ILE A 536 9.00 -0.34 30.06
C ILE A 536 8.29 0.79 29.34
N SER A 537 8.99 1.39 28.37
CA SER A 537 8.53 2.55 27.61
C SER A 537 8.22 2.17 26.17
N ALA A 538 7.38 2.99 25.50
CA ALA A 538 7.04 2.83 24.09
C ALA A 538 8.29 3.06 23.20
N PRO A 539 8.66 2.09 22.36
CA PRO A 539 9.79 2.24 21.44
C PRO A 539 9.43 3.11 20.23
N LEU A 540 8.15 3.28 19.95
CA LEU A 540 7.58 4.07 18.84
C LEU A 540 6.30 4.78 19.29
N SER A 541 5.96 5.89 18.63
CA SER A 541 4.62 6.46 18.74
C SER A 541 3.61 5.58 18.03
N GLY A 542 2.46 5.37 18.64
CA GLY A 542 1.41 4.51 18.10
C GLY A 542 0.20 4.44 19.02
N THR A 543 -0.63 3.41 18.83
CA THR A 543 -1.83 3.17 19.65
C THR A 543 -1.69 1.83 20.37
N ILE A 544 -2.02 1.78 21.66
CA ILE A 544 -2.06 0.52 22.40
C ILE A 544 -3.18 -0.34 21.83
N TRP A 545 -2.79 -1.44 21.18
CA TRP A 545 -3.77 -2.32 20.53
C TRP A 545 -4.38 -3.31 21.52
N LYS A 546 -3.52 -3.94 22.36
CA LYS A 546 -3.98 -4.91 23.34
C LYS A 546 -3.03 -4.97 24.53
N ILE A 547 -3.59 -5.14 25.73
CA ILE A 547 -2.84 -5.37 26.96
C ILE A 547 -3.04 -6.82 27.38
N LEU A 548 -1.94 -7.57 27.51
CA LEU A 548 -1.95 -9.01 27.78
C LEU A 548 -1.65 -9.35 29.24
N VAL A 549 -1.32 -8.35 30.06
CA VAL A 549 -0.95 -8.53 31.47
C VAL A 549 -1.78 -7.62 32.38
N SER A 550 -1.89 -8.02 33.64
CA SER A 550 -2.58 -7.27 34.68
C SER A 550 -1.61 -6.93 35.83
N PRO A 551 -1.87 -5.84 36.58
CA PRO A 551 -1.10 -5.55 37.79
C PRO A 551 -1.04 -6.76 38.74
N ASN A 552 0.13 -6.99 39.38
CA ASN A 552 0.45 -8.14 40.21
C ASN A 552 0.59 -9.51 39.51
N GLN A 553 0.60 -9.53 38.18
CA GLN A 553 0.88 -10.75 37.40
C GLN A 553 2.38 -11.03 37.34
N ASN A 554 2.77 -12.29 37.55
CA ASN A 554 4.16 -12.74 37.33
C ASN A 554 4.38 -12.92 35.81
N VAL A 555 5.48 -12.41 35.31
CA VAL A 555 5.93 -12.55 33.93
C VAL A 555 7.35 -13.04 33.85
N LYS A 556 7.69 -13.78 32.80
CA LYS A 556 9.04 -14.22 32.51
C LYS A 556 9.67 -13.32 31.47
N LYS A 557 11.00 -13.25 31.47
CA LYS A 557 11.73 -12.60 30.38
C LYS A 557 11.28 -13.17 29.03
N GLY A 558 10.88 -12.29 28.11
CA GLY A 558 10.37 -12.64 26.77
C GLY A 558 8.86 -12.74 26.66
N ASP A 559 8.11 -12.78 27.79
CA ASP A 559 6.63 -12.76 27.72
C ASP A 559 6.14 -11.46 27.09
N THR A 560 5.13 -11.54 26.22
CA THR A 560 4.51 -10.36 25.60
C THR A 560 3.59 -9.69 26.62
N LEU A 561 3.88 -8.42 26.94
CA LEU A 561 3.18 -7.63 27.94
C LEU A 561 1.99 -6.89 27.33
N LEU A 562 2.21 -6.26 26.20
CA LEU A 562 1.19 -5.58 25.44
C LEU A 562 1.57 -5.51 23.96
N ILE A 563 0.62 -5.18 23.11
CA ILE A 563 0.82 -4.99 21.67
C ILE A 563 0.56 -3.54 21.33
N LEU A 564 1.56 -2.89 20.72
CA LEU A 564 1.50 -1.53 20.21
C LEU A 564 1.26 -1.58 18.69
N GLU A 565 0.19 -0.96 18.19
CA GLU A 565 0.02 -0.71 16.77
C GLU A 565 0.76 0.60 16.41
N ALA A 566 1.83 0.48 15.66
CA ALA A 566 2.59 1.60 15.13
C ALA A 566 2.81 1.39 13.63
N MET A 567 2.62 2.45 12.81
CA MET A 567 2.86 2.37 11.37
C MET A 567 2.03 1.30 10.64
N LYS A 568 0.82 1.00 11.14
CA LYS A 568 -0.10 -0.09 10.67
C LYS A 568 0.46 -1.51 10.89
N MET A 569 1.40 -1.66 11.81
CA MET A 569 2.05 -2.91 12.16
C MET A 569 1.92 -3.15 13.66
N GLU A 570 1.79 -4.41 14.05
CA GLU A 570 1.74 -4.82 15.45
C GLU A 570 3.15 -5.03 15.98
N THR A 571 3.52 -4.32 17.06
CA THR A 571 4.79 -4.47 17.74
C THR A 571 4.55 -5.04 19.13
N GLU A 572 5.07 -6.25 19.39
CA GLU A 572 5.01 -6.85 20.71
C GLU A 572 6.00 -6.17 21.65
N ILE A 573 5.51 -5.66 22.77
CA ILE A 573 6.34 -5.15 23.86
C ILE A 573 6.53 -6.30 24.86
N LYS A 574 7.77 -6.79 24.96
CA LYS A 574 8.13 -7.97 25.76
C LYS A 574 8.81 -7.59 27.06
N ALA A 575 8.65 -8.46 28.05
CA ALA A 575 9.39 -8.36 29.30
C ALA A 575 10.89 -8.54 29.06
N THR A 576 11.70 -7.59 29.48
CA THR A 576 13.16 -7.61 29.37
C THR A 576 13.81 -8.45 30.47
N GLN A 577 13.08 -8.63 31.58
CA GLN A 577 13.43 -9.50 32.68
C GLN A 577 12.20 -10.21 33.26
N SER A 578 12.41 -11.25 34.04
CA SER A 578 11.33 -11.89 34.80
C SER A 578 11.02 -11.08 36.06
N GLY A 579 9.74 -10.90 36.38
CA GLY A 579 9.32 -10.08 37.51
C GLY A 579 7.82 -10.04 37.69
N VAL A 580 7.33 -9.09 38.47
CA VAL A 580 5.91 -8.84 38.70
C VAL A 580 5.52 -7.54 38.06
N VAL A 581 4.40 -7.49 37.34
CA VAL A 581 3.83 -6.25 36.80
C VAL A 581 3.36 -5.37 37.95
N LEU A 582 4.05 -4.27 38.21
CA LEU A 582 3.71 -3.35 39.30
C LEU A 582 2.55 -2.43 38.94
N ASN A 583 2.61 -1.84 37.75
CA ASN A 583 1.60 -0.91 37.27
C ASN A 583 1.52 -0.98 35.74
N VAL A 584 0.31 -0.79 35.19
CA VAL A 584 0.04 -0.59 33.78
C VAL A 584 -0.49 0.84 33.63
N GLY A 585 0.31 1.72 33.01
CA GLY A 585 0.06 3.16 32.91
C GLY A 585 -0.78 3.58 31.69
N VAL A 586 -1.20 2.62 30.85
CA VAL A 586 -1.94 2.85 29.59
C VAL A 586 -3.15 1.94 29.49
N LYS A 587 -4.09 2.27 28.59
CA LYS A 587 -5.28 1.48 28.28
C LYS A 587 -5.29 1.12 26.80
N GLU A 588 -6.04 0.08 26.43
CA GLU A 588 -6.32 -0.25 25.03
C GLU A 588 -7.00 0.93 24.34
N GLY A 589 -6.47 1.32 23.18
CA GLY A 589 -6.90 2.49 22.42
C GLY A 589 -6.16 3.78 22.73
N ASP A 590 -5.31 3.84 23.77
CA ASP A 590 -4.52 5.04 24.08
C ASP A 590 -3.44 5.28 23.02
N ALA A 591 -3.33 6.56 22.58
CA ALA A 591 -2.20 7.01 21.77
C ALA A 591 -0.99 7.26 22.69
N VAL A 592 0.17 6.73 22.30
CA VAL A 592 1.42 6.88 23.05
C VAL A 592 2.53 7.44 22.17
N THR A 593 3.47 8.16 22.80
CA THR A 593 4.65 8.72 22.13
C THR A 593 5.91 7.94 22.49
N VAL A 594 6.97 8.10 21.68
CA VAL A 594 8.28 7.47 21.94
C VAL A 594 8.75 7.82 23.34
N GLY A 595 9.21 6.80 24.09
CA GLY A 595 9.72 6.95 25.45
C GLY A 595 8.64 7.10 26.53
N GLN A 596 7.37 7.17 26.17
CA GLN A 596 6.27 7.19 27.15
C GLN A 596 6.22 5.90 27.94
N LEU A 597 6.13 6.01 29.27
CA LEU A 597 6.02 4.87 30.16
C LEU A 597 4.72 4.10 29.88
N LEU A 598 4.84 2.80 29.63
CA LEU A 598 3.72 1.90 29.40
C LEU A 598 3.34 1.11 30.65
N LEU A 599 4.33 0.49 31.27
CA LEU A 599 4.17 -0.30 32.48
C LEU A 599 5.51 -0.43 33.23
N SER A 600 5.46 -0.88 34.47
CA SER A 600 6.64 -1.11 35.30
C SER A 600 6.67 -2.56 35.81
N LEU A 601 7.87 -3.17 35.80
CA LEU A 601 8.16 -4.48 36.37
C LEU A 601 8.97 -4.33 37.66
N GLY A 602 8.78 -5.24 38.61
CA GLY A 602 9.51 -5.28 39.88
C GLY A 602 9.87 -6.67 40.30
#